data_3f7ee7ac4c2b30c95e0dfd2e0f6ff239
#
_entry.id   3f7ee7ac4c2b30c95e0dfd2e0f6ff239
#
_cell.length_a   1.000
_cell.length_b   1.000
_cell.length_c   1.000
_cell.angle_alpha   90.00
_cell.angle_beta   90.00
_cell.angle_gamma   90.00
#
_symmetry.space_group_name_H-M   'P 1'
#
loop_
_entity.id
_entity.type
_entity.pdbx_description
1 polymer ?
#
loop_
_entity_poly.entity_id
_entity_poly.type
_entity_poly.pdbx_seq_one_letter_code
_entity_poly.pdbx_strand_id
1 'polypeptide(L)'
;KIATSGAFIYQISCLSIIFIVIEQIISGALHGLGKVLAPAMALSIGVVIKFILNLYLIPIDTKDFFLGGTAGAAISTVICHMIAVIIELKILNKNIDLKLDKKKFVFKPMLASIIMSVFAYTFYLVMITRINDKIVTVLSLLMCAIIYIVVLAILKIFSKEELFMIPFGQKIYYFLKKLGLYGNSLNADKMYTYKR
;
A
#
# COMPACT_ATOMS: atom_id res chain seq x y z
N LYS A 1 -12.58 14.88 -24.54
CA LYS A 1 -13.06 13.48 -24.49
C LYS A 1 -11.93 12.48 -24.18
N ILE A 2 -10.75 12.57 -24.84
CA ILE A 2 -9.62 11.63 -24.58
C ILE A 2 -9.11 11.76 -23.14
N ALA A 3 -8.96 12.98 -22.60
CA ALA A 3 -8.50 13.23 -21.25
C ALA A 3 -9.46 12.70 -20.16
N THR A 4 -10.77 12.78 -20.39
CA THR A 4 -11.79 12.27 -19.45
C THR A 4 -11.84 10.76 -19.43
N SER A 5 -11.70 10.09 -20.59
CA SER A 5 -11.59 8.62 -20.65
C SER A 5 -10.31 8.11 -20.00
N GLY A 6 -9.19 8.80 -20.19
CA GLY A 6 -7.91 8.46 -19.55
C GLY A 6 -7.97 8.57 -18.03
N ALA A 7 -8.58 9.63 -17.50
CA ALA A 7 -8.73 9.82 -16.04
C ALA A 7 -9.54 8.70 -15.39
N PHE A 8 -10.61 8.25 -16.05
CA PHE A 8 -11.43 7.15 -15.55
C PHE A 8 -10.65 5.82 -15.49
N ILE A 9 -9.92 5.48 -16.56
CA ILE A 9 -9.07 4.28 -16.58
C ILE A 9 -8.02 4.33 -15.48
N TYR A 10 -7.45 5.51 -15.23
CA TYR A 10 -6.48 5.73 -14.17
C TYR A 10 -7.08 5.50 -12.79
N GLN A 11 -8.31 5.96 -12.54
CA GLN A 11 -9.01 5.72 -11.28
C GLN A 11 -9.26 4.24 -11.02
N ILE A 12 -9.68 3.46 -12.03
CA ILE A 12 -9.84 2.01 -11.93
C ILE A 12 -8.48 1.34 -11.64
N SER A 13 -7.44 1.76 -12.34
CA SER A 13 -6.09 1.21 -12.14
C SER A 13 -5.55 1.50 -10.72
N CYS A 14 -5.88 2.66 -10.14
CA CYS A 14 -5.53 2.96 -8.75
C CYS A 14 -6.17 1.99 -7.76
N LEU A 15 -7.37 1.48 -8.05
CA LEU A 15 -8.01 0.46 -7.21
C LEU A 15 -7.21 -0.86 -7.20
N SER A 16 -6.58 -1.24 -8.32
CA SER A 16 -5.75 -2.45 -8.38
C SER A 16 -4.54 -2.38 -7.45
N ILE A 17 -3.98 -1.19 -7.21
CA ILE A 17 -2.80 -0.99 -6.34
C ILE A 17 -3.09 -1.48 -4.92
N ILE A 18 -4.32 -1.26 -4.42
CA ILE A 18 -4.72 -1.72 -3.08
C ILE A 18 -4.60 -3.24 -2.99
N PHE A 19 -5.14 -3.97 -3.97
CA PHE A 19 -5.08 -5.43 -3.98
C PHE A 19 -3.66 -5.95 -4.20
N ILE A 20 -2.87 -5.32 -5.08
CA ILE A 20 -1.46 -5.66 -5.31
C ILE A 20 -0.64 -5.54 -4.01
N VAL A 21 -0.80 -4.46 -3.26
CA VAL A 21 -0.07 -4.25 -1.99
C VAL A 21 -0.46 -5.30 -0.96
N ILE A 22 -1.76 -5.59 -0.82
CA ILE A 22 -2.25 -6.63 0.11
C ILE A 22 -1.69 -7.99 -0.29
N GLU A 23 -1.74 -8.34 -1.58
CA GLU A 23 -1.18 -9.57 -2.13
C GLU A 23 0.30 -9.71 -1.78
N GLN A 24 1.11 -8.68 -2.03
CA GLN A 24 2.56 -8.73 -1.73
C GLN A 24 2.85 -8.96 -0.24
N ILE A 25 2.07 -8.35 0.65
CA ILE A 25 2.22 -8.55 2.10
C ILE A 25 1.91 -10.01 2.48
N ILE A 26 0.81 -10.56 1.95
CA ILE A 26 0.38 -11.93 2.25
C ILE A 26 1.35 -12.94 1.63
N SER A 27 1.79 -12.70 0.39
CA SER A 27 2.83 -13.49 -0.28
C SER A 27 4.12 -13.54 0.53
N GLY A 28 4.58 -12.39 1.04
CA GLY A 28 5.74 -12.32 1.93
C GLY A 28 5.57 -13.17 3.20
N ALA A 29 4.39 -13.13 3.82
CA ALA A 29 4.09 -13.96 4.98
C ALA A 29 4.06 -15.46 4.64
N LEU A 30 3.49 -15.85 3.49
CA LEU A 30 3.48 -17.24 3.02
C LEU A 30 4.89 -17.74 2.70
N HIS A 31 5.74 -16.91 2.11
CA HIS A 31 7.16 -17.22 1.89
C HIS A 31 7.89 -17.46 3.21
N GLY A 32 7.64 -16.62 4.23
CA GLY A 32 8.20 -16.78 5.58
C GLY A 32 7.76 -18.09 6.26
N LEU A 33 6.60 -18.63 5.89
CA LEU A 33 6.09 -19.94 6.33
C LEU A 33 6.62 -21.12 5.50
N GLY A 34 7.52 -20.89 4.56
CA GLY A 34 8.06 -21.91 3.63
C GLY A 34 7.10 -22.31 2.52
N LYS A 35 5.95 -21.62 2.35
CA LYS A 35 4.96 -21.92 1.31
C LYS A 35 5.18 -21.08 0.06
N VAL A 36 6.36 -21.23 -0.55
CA VAL A 36 6.80 -20.41 -1.68
C VAL A 36 5.91 -20.57 -2.92
N LEU A 37 5.37 -21.75 -3.17
CA LEU A 37 4.53 -22.05 -4.33
C LEU A 37 3.09 -21.52 -4.20
N ALA A 38 2.61 -21.28 -2.99
CA ALA A 38 1.22 -20.89 -2.76
C ALA A 38 0.85 -19.55 -3.42
N PRO A 39 1.64 -18.48 -3.29
CA PRO A 39 1.37 -17.21 -3.99
C PRO A 39 1.45 -17.37 -5.51
N ALA A 40 2.44 -18.10 -6.02
CA ALA A 40 2.58 -18.32 -7.45
C ALA A 40 1.35 -19.01 -8.05
N MET A 41 0.81 -20.04 -7.38
CA MET A 41 -0.42 -20.72 -7.81
C MET A 41 -1.64 -19.79 -7.72
N ALA A 42 -1.78 -19.02 -6.64
CA ALA A 42 -2.88 -18.08 -6.47
C ALA A 42 -2.91 -17.03 -7.59
N LEU A 43 -1.75 -16.43 -7.87
CA LEU A 43 -1.60 -15.45 -8.94
C LEU A 43 -1.83 -16.08 -10.32
N SER A 44 -1.35 -17.31 -10.58
CA SER A 44 -1.58 -18.00 -11.84
C SER A 44 -3.06 -18.20 -12.13
N ILE A 45 -3.87 -18.55 -11.13
CA ILE A 45 -5.33 -18.64 -11.25
C ILE A 45 -5.92 -17.27 -11.60
N GLY A 46 -5.48 -16.21 -10.91
CA GLY A 46 -5.90 -14.84 -11.21
C GLY A 46 -5.58 -14.42 -12.64
N VAL A 47 -4.38 -14.76 -13.13
CA VAL A 47 -3.93 -14.44 -14.50
C VAL A 47 -4.76 -15.17 -15.55
N VAL A 48 -5.10 -16.44 -15.34
CA VAL A 48 -5.99 -17.19 -16.26
C VAL A 48 -7.34 -16.52 -16.34
N ILE A 49 -7.94 -16.13 -15.21
CA ILE A 49 -9.24 -15.43 -15.20
C ILE A 49 -9.11 -14.06 -15.88
N LYS A 50 -8.04 -13.31 -15.61
CA LYS A 50 -7.75 -12.03 -16.30
C LYS A 50 -7.67 -12.23 -17.82
N PHE A 51 -6.99 -13.28 -18.27
CA PHE A 51 -6.89 -13.59 -19.70
C PHE A 51 -8.26 -13.80 -20.32
N ILE A 52 -9.10 -14.63 -19.69
CA ILE A 52 -10.47 -14.88 -20.15
C ILE A 52 -11.28 -13.57 -20.19
N LEU A 53 -11.23 -12.77 -19.11
CA LEU A 53 -11.95 -11.50 -19.06
C LEU A 53 -11.47 -10.51 -20.13
N ASN A 54 -10.19 -10.48 -20.43
CA ASN A 54 -9.64 -9.62 -21.48
C ASN A 54 -10.13 -10.02 -22.86
N LEU A 55 -10.28 -11.33 -23.15
CA LEU A 55 -10.83 -11.80 -24.43
C LEU A 55 -12.28 -11.33 -24.66
N TYR A 56 -13.06 -11.16 -23.58
CA TYR A 56 -14.44 -10.69 -23.67
C TYR A 56 -14.57 -9.17 -23.59
N LEU A 57 -13.83 -8.51 -22.69
CA LEU A 57 -14.02 -7.09 -22.38
C LEU A 57 -13.27 -6.15 -23.34
N ILE A 58 -12.09 -6.54 -23.83
CA ILE A 58 -11.30 -5.67 -24.70
C ILE A 58 -11.96 -5.44 -26.08
N PRO A 59 -12.56 -6.45 -26.74
CA PRO A 59 -13.20 -6.26 -28.03
C PRO A 59 -14.46 -5.38 -28.00
N ILE A 60 -15.07 -5.18 -26.82
CA ILE A 60 -16.30 -4.39 -26.70
C ILE A 60 -15.97 -2.90 -26.87
N ASP A 61 -16.64 -2.20 -27.78
CA ASP A 61 -16.48 -0.76 -27.94
C ASP A 61 -16.97 -0.04 -26.66
N THR A 62 -16.21 0.95 -26.22
CA THR A 62 -16.57 1.81 -25.08
C THR A 62 -17.86 2.59 -25.27
N LYS A 63 -18.37 2.69 -26.51
CA LYS A 63 -19.69 3.27 -26.81
C LYS A 63 -20.84 2.33 -26.41
N ASP A 64 -20.64 1.03 -26.54
CA ASP A 64 -21.66 0.02 -26.24
C ASP A 64 -21.66 -0.40 -24.78
N PHE A 65 -20.47 -0.41 -24.18
CA PHE A 65 -20.31 -0.75 -22.77
C PHE A 65 -19.19 0.09 -22.11
N PHE A 66 -19.56 0.83 -21.10
CA PHE A 66 -18.69 1.76 -20.37
C PHE A 66 -17.39 1.12 -19.84
N LEU A 67 -17.39 -0.18 -19.57
CA LEU A 67 -16.26 -0.96 -19.08
C LEU A 67 -15.57 -1.78 -20.17
N GLY A 68 -15.80 -1.46 -21.44
CA GLY A 68 -15.13 -2.09 -22.57
C GLY A 68 -13.75 -1.52 -22.88
N GLY A 69 -13.04 -2.12 -23.82
CA GLY A 69 -11.74 -1.66 -24.28
C GLY A 69 -10.66 -1.63 -23.19
N THR A 70 -9.92 -0.54 -23.08
CA THR A 70 -8.84 -0.34 -22.10
C THR A 70 -9.34 -0.31 -20.65
N ALA A 71 -10.58 0.14 -20.39
CA ALA A 71 -11.20 0.09 -19.08
C ALA A 71 -11.45 -1.36 -18.64
N GLY A 72 -11.86 -2.23 -19.57
CA GLY A 72 -12.01 -3.67 -19.34
C GLY A 72 -10.70 -4.34 -18.92
N ALA A 73 -9.58 -3.96 -19.56
CA ALA A 73 -8.26 -4.44 -19.18
C ALA A 73 -7.85 -3.99 -17.76
N ALA A 74 -8.22 -2.78 -17.35
CA ALA A 74 -7.97 -2.29 -15.99
C ALA A 74 -8.79 -3.06 -14.96
N ILE A 75 -10.07 -3.30 -15.22
CA ILE A 75 -10.96 -4.07 -14.33
C ILE A 75 -10.51 -5.52 -14.21
N SER A 76 -10.14 -6.16 -15.32
CA SER A 76 -9.64 -7.54 -15.28
C SER A 76 -8.39 -7.67 -14.43
N THR A 77 -7.56 -6.61 -14.35
CA THR A 77 -6.40 -6.55 -13.47
C THR A 77 -6.83 -6.47 -12.00
N VAL A 78 -7.83 -5.65 -11.66
CA VAL A 78 -8.38 -5.58 -10.30
C VAL A 78 -8.91 -6.95 -9.86
N ILE A 79 -9.69 -7.60 -10.72
CA ILE A 79 -10.29 -8.92 -10.45
C ILE A 79 -9.18 -9.98 -10.26
N CYS A 80 -8.14 -9.97 -11.09
CA CYS A 80 -6.99 -10.87 -10.97
C CYS A 80 -6.38 -10.81 -9.57
N HIS A 81 -5.95 -9.63 -9.13
CA HIS A 81 -5.32 -9.45 -7.83
C HIS A 81 -6.28 -9.68 -6.67
N MET A 82 -7.55 -9.32 -6.81
CA MET A 82 -8.58 -9.61 -5.81
C MET A 82 -8.72 -11.13 -5.58
N ILE A 83 -8.75 -11.92 -6.65
CA ILE A 83 -8.83 -13.39 -6.57
C ILE A 83 -7.57 -13.97 -5.93
N ALA A 84 -6.39 -13.49 -6.34
CA ALA A 84 -5.12 -13.92 -5.75
C ALA A 84 -5.11 -13.66 -4.24
N VAL A 85 -5.49 -12.46 -3.79
CA VAL A 85 -5.61 -12.10 -2.38
C VAL A 85 -6.56 -13.03 -1.62
N ILE A 86 -7.73 -13.34 -2.19
CA ILE A 86 -8.71 -14.23 -1.54
C ILE A 86 -8.14 -15.64 -1.33
N ILE A 87 -7.46 -16.17 -2.35
CA ILE A 87 -6.84 -17.51 -2.27
C ILE A 87 -5.72 -17.51 -1.25
N GLU A 88 -4.82 -16.54 -1.31
CA GLU A 88 -3.69 -16.41 -0.39
C GLU A 88 -4.15 -16.23 1.05
N LEU A 89 -5.16 -15.38 1.32
CA LEU A 89 -5.74 -15.22 2.65
C LEU A 89 -6.33 -16.52 3.19
N LYS A 90 -7.00 -17.32 2.37
CA LYS A 90 -7.52 -18.63 2.80
C LYS A 90 -6.40 -19.57 3.18
N ILE A 91 -5.30 -19.58 2.41
CA ILE A 91 -4.14 -20.41 2.70
C ILE A 91 -3.44 -19.92 3.99
N LEU A 92 -3.29 -18.61 4.15
CA LEU A 92 -2.66 -18.01 5.32
C LEU A 92 -3.46 -18.28 6.60
N ASN A 93 -4.78 -18.06 6.57
CA ASN A 93 -5.67 -18.31 7.71
C ASN A 93 -5.69 -19.80 8.16
N LYS A 94 -5.45 -20.71 7.22
CA LYS A 94 -5.36 -22.15 7.56
C LYS A 94 -4.09 -22.47 8.35
N ASN A 95 -3.06 -21.63 8.27
CA ASN A 95 -1.75 -21.89 8.86
C ASN A 95 -1.43 -21.02 10.08
N ILE A 96 -2.11 -19.88 10.21
CA ILE A 96 -1.90 -18.93 11.31
C ILE A 96 -3.26 -18.38 11.73
N ASP A 97 -3.51 -18.35 13.05
CA ASP A 97 -4.64 -17.61 13.63
C ASP A 97 -4.34 -16.10 13.53
N LEU A 98 -4.81 -15.48 12.47
CA LEU A 98 -4.62 -14.05 12.21
C LEU A 98 -5.51 -13.22 13.15
N LYS A 99 -5.00 -12.85 14.31
CA LYS A 99 -5.60 -11.82 15.17
C LYS A 99 -5.13 -10.44 14.76
N LEU A 100 -5.61 -9.94 13.60
CA LEU A 100 -5.27 -8.61 13.11
C LEU A 100 -6.03 -7.54 13.92
N ASP A 101 -5.31 -6.67 14.58
CA ASP A 101 -5.88 -5.44 15.14
C ASP A 101 -6.20 -4.45 13.99
N LYS A 102 -7.47 -4.50 13.52
CA LYS A 102 -7.96 -3.67 12.42
C LYS A 102 -7.74 -2.17 12.65
N LYS A 103 -7.77 -1.72 13.92
CA LYS A 103 -7.53 -0.30 14.25
C LYS A 103 -6.07 0.07 13.99
N LYS A 104 -5.14 -0.79 14.38
CA LYS A 104 -3.70 -0.52 14.22
C LYS A 104 -3.27 -0.61 12.75
N PHE A 105 -3.71 -1.66 12.03
CA PHE A 105 -3.18 -1.98 10.70
C PHE A 105 -3.96 -1.38 9.52
N VAL A 106 -5.22 -0.97 9.72
CA VAL A 106 -6.05 -0.40 8.66
C VAL A 106 -6.37 1.07 8.92
N PHE A 107 -6.95 1.37 10.10
CA PHE A 107 -7.48 2.70 10.36
C PHE A 107 -6.39 3.78 10.47
N LYS A 108 -5.29 3.49 11.18
CA LYS A 108 -4.21 4.46 11.35
C LYS A 108 -3.48 4.81 10.05
N PRO A 109 -3.05 3.83 9.20
CA PRO A 109 -2.45 4.15 7.90
C PRO A 109 -3.41 4.89 6.96
N MET A 110 -4.70 4.54 6.99
CA MET A 110 -5.72 5.23 6.19
C MET A 110 -5.85 6.71 6.61
N LEU A 111 -5.88 6.98 7.90
CA LEU A 111 -5.88 8.36 8.42
C LEU A 111 -4.62 9.12 8.00
N ALA A 112 -3.45 8.48 8.08
CA ALA A 112 -2.19 9.07 7.65
C ALA A 112 -2.19 9.41 6.15
N SER A 113 -2.77 8.55 5.31
CA SER A 113 -2.90 8.78 3.87
C SER A 113 -3.83 9.95 3.55
N ILE A 114 -4.92 10.11 4.29
CA ILE A 114 -5.84 11.25 4.13
C ILE A 114 -5.13 12.55 4.49
N ILE A 115 -4.44 12.59 5.63
CA ILE A 115 -3.69 13.79 6.07
C ILE A 115 -2.62 14.14 5.03
N MET A 116 -1.85 13.16 4.57
CA MET A 116 -0.83 13.34 3.53
C MET A 116 -1.45 13.92 2.24
N SER A 117 -2.58 13.38 1.79
CA SER A 117 -3.24 13.80 0.54
C SER A 117 -3.72 15.26 0.62
N VAL A 118 -4.29 15.67 1.74
CA VAL A 118 -4.73 17.05 1.97
C VAL A 118 -3.54 18.01 1.95
N PHE A 119 -2.44 17.66 2.64
CA PHE A 119 -1.22 18.47 2.64
C PHE A 119 -0.59 18.57 1.24
N ALA A 120 -0.51 17.46 0.52
CA ALA A 120 0.04 17.44 -0.83
C ALA A 120 -0.76 18.31 -1.79
N TYR A 121 -2.08 18.20 -1.72
CA TYR A 121 -2.97 18.98 -2.58
C TYR A 121 -2.85 20.48 -2.29
N THR A 122 -2.86 20.89 -1.02
CA THR A 122 -2.71 22.30 -0.64
C THR A 122 -1.33 22.84 -1.02
N PHE A 123 -0.27 22.06 -0.81
CA PHE A 123 1.08 22.44 -1.21
C PHE A 123 1.20 22.63 -2.73
N TYR A 124 0.65 21.69 -3.50
CA TYR A 124 0.65 21.76 -4.96
C TYR A 124 -0.07 23.03 -5.44
N LEU A 125 -1.28 23.32 -4.93
CA LEU A 125 -2.05 24.51 -5.31
C LEU A 125 -1.32 25.82 -5.02
N VAL A 126 -0.62 25.91 -3.91
CA VAL A 126 0.13 27.12 -3.52
C VAL A 126 1.37 27.31 -4.39
N MET A 127 2.05 26.22 -4.73
CA MET A 127 3.34 26.29 -5.44
C MET A 127 3.21 26.35 -6.95
N ILE A 128 2.14 25.83 -7.55
CA ILE A 128 1.95 25.80 -9.01
C ILE A 128 1.88 27.21 -9.62
N THR A 129 1.47 28.20 -8.82
CA THR A 129 1.40 29.61 -9.25
C THR A 129 2.78 30.30 -9.28
N ARG A 130 3.80 29.70 -8.66
CA ARG A 130 5.12 30.32 -8.47
C ARG A 130 6.27 29.61 -9.16
N ILE A 131 6.12 28.31 -9.46
CA ILE A 131 7.20 27.45 -9.95
C ILE A 131 6.68 26.60 -11.10
N ASN A 132 7.57 26.11 -11.96
CA ASN A 132 7.25 25.22 -13.07
C ASN A 132 6.52 23.96 -12.57
N ASP A 133 5.43 23.59 -13.25
CA ASP A 133 4.55 22.46 -12.91
C ASP A 133 5.28 21.14 -12.66
N LYS A 134 6.28 20.82 -13.49
CA LYS A 134 7.08 19.58 -13.33
C LYS A 134 7.87 19.57 -12.03
N ILE A 135 8.46 20.70 -11.64
CA ILE A 135 9.27 20.82 -10.42
C ILE A 135 8.35 20.74 -9.20
N VAL A 136 7.21 21.42 -9.24
CA VAL A 136 6.21 21.40 -8.17
C VAL A 136 5.69 19.97 -7.94
N THR A 137 5.42 19.23 -9.00
CA THR A 137 4.96 17.83 -8.90
C THR A 137 5.98 16.95 -8.20
N VAL A 138 7.26 17.01 -8.59
CA VAL A 138 8.33 16.22 -7.95
C VAL A 138 8.51 16.63 -6.49
N LEU A 139 8.50 17.91 -6.19
CA LEU A 139 8.64 18.42 -4.83
C LEU A 139 7.47 18.01 -3.94
N SER A 140 6.25 18.05 -4.47
CA SER A 140 5.03 17.59 -3.78
C SER A 140 5.11 16.11 -3.44
N LEU A 141 5.60 15.26 -4.35
CA LEU A 141 5.78 13.83 -4.10
C LEU A 141 6.79 13.54 -2.98
N LEU A 142 7.92 14.27 -2.97
CA LEU A 142 8.90 14.14 -1.90
C LEU A 142 8.34 14.57 -0.55
N MET A 143 7.61 15.70 -0.52
CA MET A 143 6.95 16.18 0.70
C MET A 143 5.88 15.20 1.20
N CYS A 144 5.12 14.58 0.28
CA CYS A 144 4.16 13.51 0.62
C CYS A 144 4.82 12.37 1.38
N ALA A 145 5.93 11.85 0.86
CA ALA A 145 6.64 10.74 1.49
C ALA A 145 7.12 11.10 2.91
N ILE A 146 7.68 12.29 3.09
CA ILE A 146 8.14 12.77 4.39
C ILE A 146 6.96 12.90 5.36
N ILE A 147 5.88 13.58 4.96
CA ILE A 147 4.70 13.79 5.80
C ILE A 147 4.07 12.46 6.19
N TYR A 148 3.98 11.50 5.26
CA TYR A 148 3.43 10.17 5.55
C TYR A 148 4.22 9.46 6.64
N ILE A 149 5.56 9.43 6.53
CA ILE A 149 6.44 8.82 7.53
C ILE A 149 6.29 9.50 8.90
N VAL A 150 6.25 10.84 8.93
CA VAL A 150 6.09 11.60 10.16
C VAL A 150 4.73 11.32 10.83
N VAL A 151 3.64 11.29 10.05
CA VAL A 151 2.30 11.00 10.57
C VAL A 151 2.21 9.57 11.09
N LEU A 152 2.78 8.58 10.39
CA LEU A 152 2.85 7.19 10.88
C LEU A 152 3.60 7.09 12.21
N ALA A 153 4.69 7.84 12.36
CA ALA A 153 5.45 7.90 13.60
C ALA A 153 4.65 8.53 14.75
N ILE A 154 3.93 9.64 14.49
CA ILE A 154 3.06 10.31 15.47
C ILE A 154 1.92 9.39 15.91
N LEU A 155 1.30 8.66 15.00
CA LEU A 155 0.23 7.71 15.29
C LEU A 155 0.71 6.45 16.02
N LYS A 156 2.03 6.32 16.26
CA LYS A 156 2.66 5.18 16.96
C LYS A 156 2.18 3.84 16.38
N ILE A 157 2.23 3.72 15.04
CA ILE A 157 1.80 2.51 14.35
C ILE A 157 2.80 1.39 14.62
N PHE A 158 4.09 1.72 14.58
CA PHE A 158 5.15 0.78 14.85
C PHE A 158 5.35 0.58 16.35
N SER A 159 5.35 -0.67 16.80
CA SER A 159 5.83 -1.02 18.14
C SER A 159 7.37 -0.83 18.19
N LYS A 160 7.93 -0.74 19.40
CA LYS A 160 9.39 -0.63 19.55
C LYS A 160 10.10 -1.81 18.91
N GLU A 161 9.55 -3.01 19.08
CA GLU A 161 10.10 -4.25 18.56
C GLU A 161 10.10 -4.27 17.03
N GLU A 162 9.00 -3.84 16.40
CA GLU A 162 8.89 -3.70 14.94
C GLU A 162 9.89 -2.67 14.38
N LEU A 163 10.10 -1.57 15.12
CA LEU A 163 11.06 -0.53 14.70
C LEU A 163 12.50 -1.06 14.70
N PHE A 164 12.87 -1.91 15.67
CA PHE A 164 14.21 -2.49 15.74
C PHE A 164 14.46 -3.56 14.67
N MET A 165 13.43 -4.11 14.05
CA MET A 165 13.56 -5.05 12.92
C MET A 165 13.88 -4.36 11.59
N ILE A 166 13.65 -3.04 11.48
CA ILE A 166 13.90 -2.28 10.26
C ILE A 166 15.38 -1.83 10.23
N PRO A 167 16.07 -1.92 9.08
CA PRO A 167 17.42 -1.36 8.95
C PRO A 167 17.37 0.14 9.28
N PHE A 168 18.31 0.61 10.11
CA PHE A 168 18.33 1.95 10.71
C PHE A 168 17.24 2.26 11.75
N GLY A 169 16.39 1.30 12.11
CA GLY A 169 15.29 1.48 13.06
C GLY A 169 15.73 2.02 14.43
N GLN A 170 16.92 1.68 14.89
CA GLN A 170 17.50 2.23 16.12
C GLN A 170 17.69 3.76 16.04
N LYS A 171 18.22 4.28 14.93
CA LYS A 171 18.39 5.73 14.73
C LYS A 171 17.06 6.44 14.69
N ILE A 172 16.08 5.83 14.01
CA ILE A 172 14.71 6.35 13.91
C ILE A 172 14.06 6.35 15.30
N TYR A 173 14.22 5.31 16.10
CA TYR A 173 13.70 5.23 17.46
C TYR A 173 14.27 6.33 18.36
N TYR A 174 15.62 6.52 18.37
CA TYR A 174 16.25 7.58 19.16
C TYR A 174 15.81 8.98 18.73
N PHE A 175 15.63 9.20 17.44
CA PHE A 175 15.10 10.47 16.91
C PHE A 175 13.67 10.73 17.37
N LEU A 176 12.79 9.73 17.27
CA LEU A 176 11.39 9.81 17.72
C LEU A 176 11.28 9.95 19.25
N LYS A 177 12.18 9.30 20.00
CA LYS A 177 12.27 9.46 21.45
C LYS A 177 12.68 10.89 21.84
N LYS A 178 13.60 11.50 21.10
CA LYS A 178 14.03 12.90 21.30
C LYS A 178 12.89 13.88 21.03
N LEU A 179 11.97 13.54 20.11
CA LEU A 179 10.74 14.30 19.81
C LEU A 179 9.59 14.06 20.83
N GLY A 180 9.81 13.25 21.88
CA GLY A 180 8.83 12.97 22.91
C GLY A 180 7.68 12.03 22.47
N LEU A 181 7.76 11.45 21.26
CA LEU A 181 6.71 10.60 20.69
C LEU A 181 6.70 9.18 21.29
N TYR A 182 7.83 8.71 21.79
CA TYR A 182 7.96 7.42 22.48
C TYR A 182 8.37 7.65 23.95
N GLY A 183 7.49 7.25 24.89
CA GLY A 183 7.73 7.43 26.32
C GLY A 183 8.89 6.57 26.86
N ASN A 184 9.51 7.04 27.96
CA ASN A 184 10.58 6.36 28.71
C ASN A 184 10.04 5.07 29.37
N SER A 185 10.02 3.93 28.69
CA SER A 185 9.94 2.64 29.38
C SER A 185 11.36 2.13 29.64
N LEU A 186 11.85 2.41 30.84
CA LEU A 186 13.18 2.04 31.36
C LEU A 186 13.55 0.55 31.27
N ASN A 187 12.57 -0.34 31.05
CA ASN A 187 12.81 -1.78 31.06
C ASN A 187 13.18 -2.41 29.71
N ALA A 188 12.96 -1.73 28.59
CA ALA A 188 13.31 -2.27 27.28
C ALA A 188 14.76 -1.95 26.87
N ASP A 189 15.33 -0.85 27.36
CA ASP A 189 16.69 -0.44 26.99
C ASP A 189 17.77 -1.39 27.59
N LYS A 190 17.46 -2.09 28.68
CA LYS A 190 18.41 -3.04 29.33
C LYS A 190 18.49 -4.40 28.63
N MET A 191 17.46 -4.82 27.88
CA MET A 191 17.43 -6.16 27.29
C MET A 191 18.28 -6.27 26.01
N TYR A 192 18.53 -5.19 25.31
CA TYR A 192 19.28 -5.19 24.05
C TYR A 192 20.75 -4.76 24.19
N THR A 193 21.16 -4.22 25.33
CA THR A 193 22.58 -3.91 25.61
C THR A 193 23.39 -5.15 25.99
N TYR A 194 22.73 -6.27 26.27
CA TYR A 194 23.38 -7.53 26.74
C TYR A 194 23.73 -8.53 25.63
N LYS A 195 23.49 -8.18 24.33
CA LYS A 195 23.83 -9.03 23.16
C LYS A 195 24.80 -8.30 22.22
N ARG A 196 25.91 -7.83 22.75
CA ARG A 196 27.12 -7.51 21.98
C ARG A 196 28.26 -8.33 22.55
#